data_a912034f261fa6f481d1c4e5b17f3dda
#
_entry.id   a912034f261fa6f481d1c4e5b17f3dda
#
_cell.length_a   1.000
_cell.length_b   1.000
_cell.length_c   1.000
_cell.angle_alpha   90.00
_cell.angle_beta   90.00
_cell.angle_gamma   90.00
#
_symmetry.space_group_name_H-M   'P 1'
#
loop_
_entity.id
_entity.type
_entity.pdbx_description
1 polymer ?
#
loop_
_entity_poly.entity_id
_entity_poly.type
_entity_poly.pdbx_seq_one_letter_code
_entity_poly.pdbx_strand_id
1 'polypeptide(L)'
;MGREVAESCVDTMLMEMVAMYSARFYANKPELAARRIEAIGYQVGHQLSERYTMERPRFSDHLEAIKFICKDFWSEVFKKQIDNLKTNHRVKYFLEIMKFLTNFSCVCFSPMSLQGTFVLQDNKFRWLSRVSIDPSSEKETEDPSTPGESKAAQAVSMYLYFPCGIIRGVLSNLGIPCAVSADISSLPTCSFVIRVKA
;
A
#
# COMPACT_ATOMS: atom_id res chain seq x y z
N MET A 1 -6.73 24.91 18.34
CA MET A 1 -6.48 23.72 19.17
C MET A 1 -7.23 22.54 18.54
N GLY A 2 -6.52 21.63 17.86
CA GLY A 2 -7.12 20.39 17.38
C GLY A 2 -7.39 19.46 18.55
N ARG A 3 -8.57 18.84 18.61
CA ARG A 3 -8.85 17.79 19.59
C ARG A 3 -8.08 16.55 19.17
N GLU A 4 -7.16 16.08 20.00
CA GLU A 4 -6.51 14.79 19.83
C GLU A 4 -7.51 13.67 20.10
N VAL A 5 -7.67 12.78 19.16
CA VAL A 5 -8.45 11.55 19.31
C VAL A 5 -7.48 10.41 19.61
N ALA A 6 -7.81 9.56 20.57
CA ALA A 6 -6.97 8.39 20.87
C ALA A 6 -6.80 7.50 19.64
N GLU A 7 -5.55 7.19 19.29
CA GLU A 7 -5.21 6.35 18.12
C GLU A 7 -5.94 5.01 18.11
N SER A 8 -6.11 4.41 19.29
CA SER A 8 -6.85 3.17 19.46
C SER A 8 -8.31 3.26 19.01
N CYS A 9 -8.95 4.42 19.16
CA CYS A 9 -10.32 4.65 18.72
C CYS A 9 -10.42 4.63 17.19
N VAL A 10 -9.48 5.28 16.49
CA VAL A 10 -9.43 5.30 15.02
C VAL A 10 -9.15 3.90 14.48
N ASP A 11 -8.19 3.20 15.08
CA ASP A 11 -7.86 1.83 14.67
C ASP A 11 -9.06 0.89 14.83
N THR A 12 -9.72 0.92 16.00
CA THR A 12 -10.88 0.06 16.26
C THR A 12 -12.01 0.36 15.27
N MET A 13 -12.28 1.64 15.00
CA MET A 13 -13.30 2.02 14.02
C MET A 13 -12.96 1.51 12.60
N LEU A 14 -11.70 1.60 12.18
CA LEU A 14 -11.26 1.10 10.89
C LEU A 14 -11.31 -0.43 10.81
N MET A 15 -10.92 -1.12 11.86
CA MET A 15 -11.00 -2.58 11.93
C MET A 15 -12.47 -3.03 11.88
N GLU A 16 -13.36 -2.38 12.61
CA GLU A 16 -14.80 -2.69 12.58
C GLU A 16 -15.41 -2.38 11.21
N MET A 17 -15.00 -1.29 10.56
CA MET A 17 -15.41 -0.99 9.19
C MET A 17 -15.03 -2.14 8.25
N VAL A 18 -13.79 -2.64 8.29
CA VAL A 18 -13.36 -3.78 7.47
C VAL A 18 -14.19 -5.02 7.77
N ALA A 19 -14.40 -5.33 9.06
CA ALA A 19 -15.20 -6.46 9.48
C ALA A 19 -16.67 -6.38 8.99
N MET A 20 -17.27 -5.18 9.06
CA MET A 20 -18.62 -4.95 8.53
C MET A 20 -18.70 -5.16 7.02
N TYR A 21 -17.75 -4.64 6.25
CA TYR A 21 -17.76 -4.84 4.79
C TYR A 21 -17.53 -6.29 4.40
N SER A 22 -16.61 -6.99 5.07
CA SER A 22 -16.29 -8.39 4.74
C SER A 22 -17.35 -9.38 5.25
N ALA A 23 -17.85 -9.22 6.46
CA ALA A 23 -18.74 -10.21 7.09
C ALA A 23 -20.23 -9.93 6.92
N ARG A 24 -20.65 -8.65 6.84
CA ARG A 24 -22.09 -8.31 6.79
C ARG A 24 -22.55 -7.89 5.40
N PHE A 25 -21.91 -6.90 4.79
CA PHE A 25 -22.39 -6.33 3.51
C PHE A 25 -22.05 -7.20 2.30
N TYR A 26 -20.89 -7.84 2.31
CA TYR A 26 -20.38 -8.60 1.16
C TYR A 26 -19.86 -10.01 1.55
N ALA A 27 -20.50 -10.66 2.51
CA ALA A 27 -20.08 -11.99 3.00
C ALA A 27 -19.86 -13.02 1.87
N ASN A 28 -20.72 -12.99 0.84
CA ASN A 28 -20.63 -13.89 -0.31
C ASN A 28 -19.86 -13.32 -1.51
N LYS A 29 -19.26 -12.14 -1.38
CA LYS A 29 -18.57 -11.44 -2.47
C LYS A 29 -17.30 -10.73 -1.96
N PRO A 30 -16.27 -11.47 -1.52
CA PRO A 30 -15.09 -10.92 -0.89
C PRO A 30 -14.34 -9.93 -1.80
N GLU A 31 -14.32 -10.15 -3.10
CA GLU A 31 -13.70 -9.21 -4.05
C GLU A 31 -14.39 -7.84 -4.08
N LEU A 32 -15.72 -7.82 -3.92
CA LEU A 32 -16.48 -6.56 -3.83
C LEU A 32 -16.19 -5.85 -2.52
N ALA A 33 -16.10 -6.59 -1.40
CA ALA A 33 -15.68 -6.03 -0.10
C ALA A 33 -14.30 -5.38 -0.23
N ALA A 34 -13.33 -6.10 -0.77
CA ALA A 34 -11.97 -5.61 -0.99
C ALA A 34 -11.94 -4.31 -1.80
N ARG A 35 -12.64 -4.27 -2.94
CA ARG A 35 -12.73 -3.06 -3.79
C ARG A 35 -13.37 -1.87 -3.06
N ARG A 36 -14.39 -2.12 -2.22
CA ARG A 36 -15.04 -1.04 -1.46
C ARG A 36 -14.13 -0.51 -0.36
N ILE A 37 -13.47 -1.39 0.38
CA ILE A 37 -12.50 -1.01 1.41
C ILE A 37 -11.34 -0.23 0.80
N GLU A 38 -10.80 -0.70 -0.33
CA GLU A 38 -9.75 -0.01 -1.07
C GLU A 38 -10.21 1.37 -1.56
N ALA A 39 -11.46 1.49 -2.07
CA ALA A 39 -12.00 2.77 -2.53
C ALA A 39 -12.13 3.80 -1.40
N ILE A 40 -12.51 3.36 -0.18
CA ILE A 40 -12.54 4.24 1.00
C ILE A 40 -11.11 4.69 1.33
N GLY A 41 -10.16 3.76 1.38
CA GLY A 41 -8.74 4.08 1.60
C GLY A 41 -8.21 5.07 0.56
N TYR A 42 -8.58 4.90 -0.71
CA TYR A 42 -8.21 5.81 -1.79
C TYR A 42 -8.68 7.25 -1.54
N GLN A 43 -9.94 7.43 -1.16
CA GLN A 43 -10.49 8.77 -0.85
C GLN A 43 -9.76 9.41 0.34
N VAL A 44 -9.53 8.63 1.39
CA VAL A 44 -8.80 9.10 2.57
C VAL A 44 -7.36 9.49 2.20
N GLY A 45 -6.66 8.64 1.46
CA GLY A 45 -5.29 8.90 1.01
C GLY A 45 -5.18 10.15 0.15
N HIS A 46 -6.12 10.34 -0.77
CA HIS A 46 -6.18 11.52 -1.63
C HIS A 46 -6.33 12.81 -0.83
N GLN A 47 -7.31 12.87 0.08
CA GLN A 47 -7.57 14.05 0.92
C GLN A 47 -6.42 14.35 1.88
N LEU A 48 -5.86 13.32 2.52
CA LEU A 48 -4.72 13.51 3.43
C LEU A 48 -3.47 13.97 2.67
N SER A 49 -3.24 13.45 1.47
CA SER A 49 -2.13 13.89 0.62
C SER A 49 -2.20 15.39 0.31
N GLU A 50 -3.35 15.91 -0.08
CA GLU A 50 -3.54 17.35 -0.31
C GLU A 50 -3.12 18.16 0.91
N ARG A 51 -3.57 17.74 2.09
CA ARG A 51 -3.26 18.42 3.35
C ARG A 51 -1.77 18.43 3.67
N TYR A 52 -1.07 17.30 3.48
CA TYR A 52 0.35 17.17 3.85
C TYR A 52 1.32 17.69 2.77
N THR A 53 0.85 17.92 1.56
CA THR A 53 1.68 18.45 0.47
C THR A 53 1.42 19.92 0.13
N MET A 54 0.43 20.57 0.77
CA MET A 54 0.02 21.94 0.47
C MET A 54 1.19 22.96 0.58
N GLU A 55 2.07 22.79 1.55
CA GLU A 55 3.21 23.67 1.80
C GLU A 55 4.54 23.14 1.23
N ARG A 56 4.50 22.02 0.51
CA ARG A 56 5.71 21.39 -0.03
C ARG A 56 5.93 21.76 -1.50
N PRO A 57 7.19 21.87 -1.94
CA PRO A 57 7.49 21.97 -3.37
C PRO A 57 7.06 20.67 -4.07
N ARG A 58 6.86 20.74 -5.38
CA ARG A 58 6.54 19.55 -6.18
C ARG A 58 7.71 18.57 -6.15
N PHE A 59 7.37 17.28 -6.06
CA PHE A 59 8.36 16.22 -6.10
C PHE A 59 9.06 16.17 -7.47
N SER A 60 10.37 15.99 -7.44
CA SER A 60 11.20 15.99 -8.66
C SER A 60 11.08 14.67 -9.42
N ASP A 61 10.91 13.57 -8.71
CA ASP A 61 10.79 12.22 -9.28
C ASP A 61 9.85 11.31 -8.47
N HIS A 62 9.51 10.16 -9.06
CA HIS A 62 8.65 9.16 -8.42
C HIS A 62 9.27 8.59 -7.13
N LEU A 63 10.60 8.46 -7.09
CA LEU A 63 11.30 7.92 -5.92
C LEU A 63 11.19 8.88 -4.73
N GLU A 64 11.25 10.18 -4.97
CA GLU A 64 11.05 11.20 -3.93
C GLU A 64 9.63 11.13 -3.35
N ALA A 65 8.62 11.00 -4.20
CA ALA A 65 7.24 10.81 -3.77
C ALA A 65 7.06 9.51 -2.95
N ILE A 66 7.70 8.42 -3.36
CA ILE A 66 7.66 7.15 -2.60
C ILE A 66 8.38 7.30 -1.25
N LYS A 67 9.53 7.98 -1.20
CA LYS A 67 10.23 8.25 0.07
C LYS A 67 9.38 9.11 1.01
N PHE A 68 8.66 10.09 0.49
CA PHE A 68 7.70 10.87 1.27
C PHE A 68 6.63 9.96 1.88
N ILE A 69 6.06 9.03 1.10
CA ILE A 69 5.08 8.07 1.63
C ILE A 69 5.70 7.23 2.74
N CYS A 70 6.89 6.66 2.53
CA CYS A 70 7.53 5.75 3.48
C CYS A 70 7.85 6.41 4.82
N LYS A 71 8.24 7.67 4.80
CA LYS A 71 8.75 8.38 5.97
C LYS A 71 7.68 9.28 6.58
N ASP A 72 7.31 10.34 5.87
CA ASP A 72 6.50 11.41 6.44
C ASP A 72 5.03 11.00 6.52
N PHE A 73 4.46 10.58 5.39
CA PHE A 73 3.04 10.25 5.32
C PHE A 73 2.69 9.01 6.17
N TRP A 74 3.50 7.95 6.12
CA TRP A 74 3.27 6.74 6.92
C TRP A 74 3.36 7.02 8.41
N SER A 75 4.31 7.88 8.82
CA SER A 75 4.44 8.31 10.21
C SER A 75 3.23 9.09 10.70
N GLU A 76 2.62 9.91 9.88
CA GLU A 76 1.42 10.66 10.25
C GLU A 76 0.19 9.75 10.39
N VAL A 77 0.02 8.79 9.48
CA VAL A 77 -1.16 7.91 9.46
C VAL A 77 -1.03 6.74 10.44
N PHE A 78 0.13 6.07 10.45
CA PHE A 78 0.34 4.84 11.23
C PHE A 78 1.28 5.00 12.41
N LYS A 79 1.79 6.23 12.67
CA LYS A 79 2.72 6.57 13.75
C LYS A 79 4.01 5.74 13.73
N LYS A 80 4.41 5.31 12.55
CA LYS A 80 5.61 4.52 12.30
C LYS A 80 6.08 4.76 10.86
N GLN A 81 7.37 4.69 10.61
CA GLN A 81 7.94 4.70 9.26
C GLN A 81 7.95 3.29 8.67
N ILE A 82 8.00 3.21 7.35
CA ILE A 82 8.27 1.96 6.64
C ILE A 82 9.69 1.48 6.97
N ASP A 83 9.83 0.19 7.30
CA ASP A 83 11.12 -0.36 7.73
C ASP A 83 12.08 -0.53 6.55
N ASN A 84 11.60 -1.04 5.40
CA ASN A 84 12.42 -1.28 4.23
C ASN A 84 11.73 -0.82 2.95
N LEU A 85 12.48 -0.11 2.10
CA LEU A 85 12.07 0.24 0.75
C LEU A 85 12.99 -0.48 -0.25
N LYS A 86 12.42 -1.38 -1.04
CA LYS A 86 13.12 -2.04 -2.16
C LYS A 86 12.65 -1.43 -3.47
N THR A 87 13.60 -1.13 -4.35
CA THR A 87 13.33 -0.53 -5.65
C THR A 87 13.92 -1.41 -6.74
N ASN A 88 13.16 -1.72 -7.77
CA ASN A 88 13.69 -2.45 -8.91
C ASN A 88 14.16 -1.45 -9.99
N HIS A 89 15.40 -1.01 -9.87
CA HIS A 89 16.03 -0.01 -10.75
C HIS A 89 16.75 -0.60 -11.97
N ARG A 90 16.30 -1.69 -12.55
CA ARG A 90 16.97 -2.27 -13.72
C ARG A 90 17.18 -1.29 -14.89
N VAL A 91 16.37 -0.25 -14.97
CA VAL A 91 16.44 0.74 -16.08
C VAL A 91 17.45 1.86 -15.83
N LYS A 92 17.70 2.26 -14.58
CA LYS A 92 18.60 3.40 -14.29
C LYS A 92 20.06 3.08 -14.62
N TYR A 93 20.54 1.90 -14.29
CA TYR A 93 21.90 1.46 -14.62
C TYR A 93 22.11 1.30 -16.13
N PHE A 94 21.12 0.82 -16.85
CA PHE A 94 21.20 0.70 -18.31
C PHE A 94 21.30 2.07 -18.99
N LEU A 95 20.54 3.04 -18.53
CA LEU A 95 20.58 4.43 -19.05
C LEU A 95 21.89 5.15 -18.69
N GLU A 96 22.45 4.94 -17.52
CA GLU A 96 23.75 5.51 -17.15
C GLU A 96 24.90 4.88 -17.96
N ILE A 97 24.87 3.57 -18.17
CA ILE A 97 25.84 2.87 -19.02
C ILE A 97 25.71 3.32 -20.48
N MET A 98 24.48 3.50 -20.98
CA MET A 98 24.25 4.00 -22.33
C MET A 98 24.67 5.45 -22.51
N LYS A 99 24.47 6.32 -21.52
CA LYS A 99 25.02 7.69 -21.52
C LYS A 99 26.54 7.72 -21.53
N PHE A 100 27.16 6.77 -20.86
CA PHE A 100 28.62 6.68 -20.82
C PHE A 100 29.22 6.10 -22.11
N LEU A 101 28.51 5.17 -22.76
CA LEU A 101 28.97 4.52 -24.00
C LEU A 101 28.66 5.34 -25.28
N THR A 102 27.63 6.17 -25.24
CA THR A 102 27.31 7.06 -26.36
C THR A 102 27.56 8.50 -25.97
N ASN A 103 28.68 9.04 -26.44
CA ASN A 103 29.02 10.47 -26.35
C ASN A 103 28.04 11.34 -27.19
N PHE A 104 26.75 10.94 -27.26
CA PHE A 104 25.73 11.52 -28.11
C PHE A 104 24.85 12.49 -27.34
N SER A 105 25.24 13.75 -27.38
CA SER A 105 24.59 14.89 -26.75
C SER A 105 23.41 15.43 -27.58
N CYS A 106 22.55 14.62 -28.11
CA CYS A 106 21.29 15.13 -28.67
C CYS A 106 20.33 13.97 -29.06
N VAL A 107 19.72 13.37 -28.07
CA VAL A 107 18.44 12.69 -28.31
C VAL A 107 17.46 13.31 -27.35
N CYS A 108 16.48 14.03 -27.88
CA CYS A 108 15.23 14.36 -27.17
C CYS A 108 14.55 13.04 -26.80
N PHE A 109 15.10 12.34 -25.81
CA PHE A 109 14.39 11.27 -25.15
C PHE A 109 13.31 11.94 -24.33
N SER A 110 12.07 11.90 -24.83
CA SER A 110 10.90 11.98 -23.96
C SER A 110 11.20 11.16 -22.73
N PRO A 111 10.90 11.60 -21.52
CA PRO A 111 11.10 10.80 -20.32
C PRO A 111 10.28 9.54 -20.50
N MET A 112 10.92 8.51 -21.04
CA MET A 112 10.35 7.17 -21.17
C MET A 112 9.95 6.81 -19.74
N SER A 113 8.66 6.73 -19.53
CA SER A 113 8.00 6.46 -18.25
C SER A 113 8.78 5.37 -17.53
N LEU A 114 9.43 5.76 -16.45
CA LEU A 114 10.12 4.84 -15.55
C LEU A 114 9.06 3.92 -14.93
N GLN A 115 8.77 2.81 -15.59
CA GLN A 115 8.02 1.71 -14.99
C GLN A 115 8.84 1.18 -13.81
N GLY A 116 8.63 1.77 -12.64
CA GLY A 116 9.29 1.36 -11.41
C GLY A 116 8.36 0.47 -10.59
N THR A 117 8.89 -0.64 -10.12
CA THR A 117 8.24 -1.41 -9.05
C THR A 117 8.94 -1.07 -7.75
N PHE A 118 8.14 -0.66 -6.76
CA PHE A 118 8.61 -0.34 -5.42
C PHE A 118 7.94 -1.28 -4.44
N VAL A 119 8.69 -1.79 -3.48
CA VAL A 119 8.18 -2.65 -2.41
C VAL A 119 8.45 -1.97 -1.07
N LEU A 120 7.37 -1.62 -0.39
CA LEU A 120 7.38 -1.04 0.95
C LEU A 120 7.12 -2.16 1.94
N GLN A 121 8.06 -2.44 2.82
CA GLN A 121 7.95 -3.50 3.81
C GLN A 121 7.79 -2.88 5.21
N ASP A 122 6.71 -3.28 5.88
CA ASP A 122 6.46 -2.98 7.29
C ASP A 122 6.53 -4.29 8.09
N ASN A 123 7.54 -4.42 8.94
CA ASN A 123 7.80 -5.63 9.71
C ASN A 123 6.86 -5.77 10.91
N LYS A 124 6.17 -4.71 11.28
CA LYS A 124 5.33 -4.67 12.49
C LYS A 124 4.10 -3.80 12.26
N PHE A 125 3.33 -4.19 11.24
CA PHE A 125 2.14 -3.42 10.88
C PHE A 125 1.09 -3.49 11.98
N ARG A 126 0.69 -2.33 12.49
CA ARG A 126 -0.08 -2.18 13.72
C ARG A 126 -1.41 -2.93 13.72
N TRP A 127 -2.11 -2.96 12.62
CA TRP A 127 -3.40 -3.63 12.55
C TRP A 127 -3.25 -5.16 12.52
N LEU A 128 -2.26 -5.66 11.81
CA LEU A 128 -1.97 -7.11 11.80
C LEU A 128 -1.52 -7.62 13.17
N SER A 129 -0.91 -6.78 13.98
CA SER A 129 -0.53 -7.13 15.36
C SER A 129 -1.74 -7.27 16.30
N ARG A 130 -2.91 -6.75 15.91
CA ARG A 130 -4.14 -6.79 16.71
C ARG A 130 -5.12 -7.86 16.23
N VAL A 131 -4.88 -8.44 15.06
CA VAL A 131 -5.71 -9.52 14.52
C VAL A 131 -5.32 -10.81 15.21
N SER A 132 -6.21 -11.35 16.04
CA SER A 132 -6.07 -12.70 16.59
C SER A 132 -6.61 -13.69 15.59
N ILE A 133 -5.77 -14.61 15.12
CA ILE A 133 -6.22 -15.77 14.35
C ILE A 133 -6.67 -16.80 15.37
N ASP A 134 -7.96 -17.14 15.36
CA ASP A 134 -8.49 -18.20 16.22
C ASP A 134 -8.07 -19.56 15.62
N PRO A 135 -7.19 -20.34 16.28
CA PRO A 135 -6.68 -21.59 15.74
C PRO A 135 -7.76 -22.68 15.65
N SER A 136 -8.95 -22.43 16.24
CA SER A 136 -10.08 -23.37 16.18
C SER A 136 -10.84 -23.35 14.85
N SER A 137 -10.63 -22.34 13.99
CA SER A 137 -11.30 -22.23 12.68
C SER A 137 -10.67 -23.09 11.57
N GLU A 138 -9.55 -23.76 11.84
CA GLU A 138 -8.83 -24.60 10.86
C GLU A 138 -9.35 -26.02 10.75
N LYS A 139 -10.39 -26.41 11.52
CA LYS A 139 -10.85 -27.82 11.63
C LYS A 139 -12.06 -28.22 10.79
N GLU A 140 -12.52 -27.42 9.85
CA GLU A 140 -13.63 -27.85 8.98
C GLU A 140 -13.24 -27.82 7.51
N THR A 141 -13.17 -29.06 6.94
CA THR A 141 -13.06 -29.42 5.52
C THR A 141 -11.70 -29.27 4.85
N GLU A 142 -10.82 -30.26 5.09
CA GLU A 142 -9.79 -30.65 4.12
C GLU A 142 -10.44 -31.37 2.95
N ASP A 143 -10.67 -30.66 1.85
CA ASP A 143 -10.84 -31.28 0.53
C ASP A 143 -9.51 -31.07 -0.23
N PRO A 144 -8.74 -32.13 -0.55
CA PRO A 144 -7.33 -32.01 -0.97
C PRO A 144 -7.14 -31.58 -2.43
N SER A 145 -8.15 -31.02 -3.10
CA SER A 145 -8.10 -30.77 -4.55
C SER A 145 -8.01 -29.31 -4.97
N THR A 146 -7.99 -28.35 -4.04
CA THR A 146 -7.77 -26.94 -4.37
C THR A 146 -6.77 -26.32 -3.39
N PRO A 147 -5.72 -25.58 -3.87
CA PRO A 147 -4.86 -24.78 -2.99
C PRO A 147 -5.67 -23.56 -2.53
N GLY A 148 -6.59 -23.78 -1.59
CA GLY A 148 -7.37 -22.74 -0.95
C GLY A 148 -6.48 -22.03 0.07
N GLU A 149 -6.19 -20.75 -0.16
CA GLU A 149 -5.78 -19.86 0.92
C GLU A 149 -6.76 -20.07 2.09
N SER A 150 -6.24 -20.35 3.28
CA SER A 150 -7.11 -20.61 4.44
C SER A 150 -8.04 -19.40 4.63
N LYS A 151 -9.30 -19.62 4.97
CA LYS A 151 -10.28 -18.54 5.23
C LYS A 151 -9.72 -17.49 6.21
N ALA A 152 -8.87 -17.93 7.13
CA ALA A 152 -8.17 -17.07 8.07
C ALA A 152 -7.17 -16.13 7.38
N ALA A 153 -6.37 -16.61 6.43
CA ALA A 153 -5.45 -15.78 5.66
C ALA A 153 -6.20 -14.76 4.80
N GLN A 154 -7.31 -15.17 4.18
CA GLN A 154 -8.17 -14.28 3.41
C GLN A 154 -8.82 -13.20 4.29
N ALA A 155 -9.30 -13.55 5.49
CA ALA A 155 -9.85 -12.58 6.43
C ALA A 155 -8.81 -11.54 6.87
N VAL A 156 -7.57 -11.98 7.10
CA VAL A 156 -6.47 -11.08 7.49
C VAL A 156 -6.06 -10.18 6.32
N SER A 157 -6.04 -10.68 5.09
CA SER A 157 -5.70 -9.89 3.90
C SER A 157 -6.67 -8.74 3.65
N MET A 158 -7.93 -8.85 4.09
CA MET A 158 -8.92 -7.79 3.97
C MET A 158 -8.50 -6.48 4.65
N TYR A 159 -7.74 -6.56 5.74
CA TYR A 159 -7.24 -5.38 6.44
C TYR A 159 -6.17 -4.60 5.65
N LEU A 160 -5.54 -5.22 4.65
CA LEU A 160 -4.51 -4.58 3.83
C LEU A 160 -5.08 -3.79 2.65
N TYR A 161 -6.34 -3.99 2.25
CA TYR A 161 -6.93 -3.24 1.13
C TYR A 161 -7.09 -1.75 1.44
N PHE A 162 -7.39 -1.41 2.69
CA PHE A 162 -7.49 -0.01 3.07
C PHE A 162 -6.15 0.74 2.95
N PRO A 163 -5.02 0.27 3.51
CA PRO A 163 -3.73 0.91 3.30
C PRO A 163 -3.27 0.87 1.83
N CYS A 164 -3.59 -0.18 1.06
CA CYS A 164 -3.38 -0.17 -0.39
C CYS A 164 -4.11 0.99 -1.07
N GLY A 165 -5.37 1.21 -0.69
CA GLY A 165 -6.16 2.34 -1.15
C GLY A 165 -5.51 3.67 -0.79
N ILE A 166 -5.08 3.83 0.46
CA ILE A 166 -4.38 5.05 0.92
C ILE A 166 -3.16 5.34 0.04
N ILE A 167 -2.25 4.38 -0.13
CA ILE A 167 -1.04 4.55 -0.96
C ILE A 167 -1.41 4.96 -2.39
N ARG A 168 -2.40 4.28 -2.99
CA ARG A 168 -2.87 4.59 -4.34
C ARG A 168 -3.48 5.99 -4.43
N GLY A 169 -4.26 6.41 -3.42
CA GLY A 169 -4.86 7.73 -3.34
C GLY A 169 -3.82 8.85 -3.26
N VAL A 170 -2.81 8.66 -2.41
CA VAL A 170 -1.68 9.60 -2.29
C VAL A 170 -0.95 9.75 -3.62
N LEU A 171 -0.55 8.64 -4.24
CA LEU A 171 0.19 8.68 -5.51
C LEU A 171 -0.64 9.27 -6.65
N SER A 172 -1.94 8.95 -6.69
CA SER A 172 -2.85 9.54 -7.67
C SER A 172 -2.95 11.06 -7.53
N ASN A 173 -3.04 11.57 -6.31
CA ASN A 173 -3.05 13.02 -6.05
C ASN A 173 -1.74 13.69 -6.47
N LEU A 174 -0.62 12.99 -6.35
CA LEU A 174 0.70 13.45 -6.80
C LEU A 174 0.91 13.31 -8.32
N GLY A 175 -0.11 12.88 -9.07
CA GLY A 175 -0.04 12.69 -10.51
C GLY A 175 0.69 11.42 -10.95
N ILE A 176 0.88 10.45 -10.05
CA ILE A 176 1.58 9.19 -10.31
C ILE A 176 0.56 8.03 -10.39
N PRO A 177 0.08 7.67 -11.59
CA PRO A 177 -0.85 6.55 -11.73
C PRO A 177 -0.15 5.23 -11.40
N CYS A 178 -0.72 4.45 -10.51
CA CYS A 178 -0.13 3.20 -10.05
C CYS A 178 -1.17 2.12 -9.75
N ALA A 179 -0.71 0.89 -9.67
CA ALA A 179 -1.41 -0.21 -9.04
C ALA A 179 -0.69 -0.58 -7.74
N VAL A 180 -1.45 -0.84 -6.69
CA VAL A 180 -0.92 -1.24 -5.38
C VAL A 180 -1.51 -2.58 -5.01
N SER A 181 -0.67 -3.50 -4.57
CA SER A 181 -1.07 -4.78 -3.99
C SER A 181 -0.31 -5.00 -2.70
N ALA A 182 -0.87 -5.76 -1.78
CA ALA A 182 -0.20 -6.12 -0.54
C ALA A 182 -0.06 -7.63 -0.43
N ASP A 183 0.97 -8.05 0.29
CA ASP A 183 1.26 -9.44 0.59
C ASP A 183 1.68 -9.57 2.06
N ILE A 184 1.31 -10.71 2.68
CA ILE A 184 1.65 -11.05 4.07
C ILE A 184 2.68 -12.15 4.02
N SER A 185 3.92 -11.84 4.39
CA SER A 185 4.98 -12.86 4.47
C SER A 185 4.92 -13.67 5.76
N SER A 186 4.73 -13.01 6.88
CA SER A 186 4.55 -13.61 8.21
C SER A 186 3.96 -12.55 9.14
N LEU A 187 2.90 -12.87 9.86
CA LEU A 187 2.28 -11.92 10.80
C LEU A 187 3.29 -11.47 11.88
N PRO A 188 3.35 -10.19 12.18
CA PRO A 188 2.59 -9.05 11.64
C PRO A 188 3.27 -8.31 10.47
N THR A 189 4.17 -8.95 9.73
CA THR A 189 4.91 -8.36 8.61
C THR A 189 4.09 -8.35 7.34
N CYS A 190 4.02 -7.21 6.67
CA CYS A 190 3.41 -7.07 5.35
C CYS A 190 4.27 -6.27 4.39
N SER A 191 4.02 -6.45 3.11
CA SER A 191 4.70 -5.74 2.03
C SER A 191 3.69 -5.14 1.07
N PHE A 192 3.86 -3.87 0.70
CA PHE A 192 3.06 -3.19 -0.30
C PHE A 192 3.86 -3.05 -1.59
N VAL A 193 3.37 -3.66 -2.66
CA VAL A 193 4.00 -3.60 -3.98
C VAL A 193 3.31 -2.54 -4.82
N ILE A 194 4.04 -1.50 -5.17
CA ILE A 194 3.58 -0.38 -5.99
C ILE A 194 4.15 -0.55 -7.40
N ARG A 195 3.27 -0.63 -8.38
CA ARG A 195 3.64 -0.66 -9.81
C ARG A 195 3.17 0.63 -10.44
N VAL A 196 4.11 1.51 -10.77
CA VAL A 196 3.83 2.76 -11.47
C VAL A 196 3.46 2.44 -12.92
N LYS A 197 2.35 3.01 -13.38
CA LYS A 197 1.90 2.88 -14.77
C LYS A 197 2.58 3.94 -15.63
N ALA A 198 2.96 3.56 -16.83
CA ALA A 198 3.49 4.47 -17.83
C ALA A 198 2.40 5.39 -18.37
#